data_5e9d54633f1415e1168afc2b18e7a780
#
_entry.id   5e9d54633f1415e1168afc2b18e7a780
#
_cell.length_a   1.000
_cell.length_b   1.000
_cell.length_c   1.000
_cell.angle_alpha   90.00
_cell.angle_beta   90.00
_cell.angle_gamma   90.00
#
_symmetry.space_group_name_H-M   'P 1'
#
loop_
_entity.id
_entity.type
_entity.pdbx_description
1 polymer ?
#
loop_
_entity_poly.entity_id
_entity_poly.type
_entity_poly.pdbx_seq_one_letter_code
_entity_poly.pdbx_strand_id
1 'polypeptide(L)'
;SVNLNSLRIPPEKSLVTMSEDELKSCVSYEISLGGVQTANAMYEKVERYISEIEFAGRYTDAKMICITGSNGKTTTTSLIYHIFKKAGLNVGLAGNIGQSLAYQVAECNYDYYVIELSSFQLDNMYKFHANIAVLMNITPDHLDRYEHEMQNYVNAKFRIIQNQTEEDAFIYWNDDPIIQNELSKYGIHGQAYPFAEKKEENAVAYVKDNQVHFEQPIAFNMEQEELALTGKHNLFNSMAAGISANIAGIKKEHIREALSDFEGVEHRLEKVCRVKGVDYINDSKATNVNS
;
A
#
# COMPACT_ATOMS: atom_id res chain seq x y z
N SER A 1 37.00 0.31 -0.61
CA SER A 1 36.99 1.79 -0.43
C SER A 1 35.83 2.34 -1.25
N VAL A 2 34.80 2.82 -0.54
CA VAL A 2 33.68 3.50 -1.15
C VAL A 2 34.21 4.79 -1.77
N ASN A 3 34.01 4.94 -3.08
CA ASN A 3 34.38 6.19 -3.74
C ASN A 3 33.32 7.26 -3.38
N LEU A 4 33.60 8.01 -2.32
CA LEU A 4 32.72 9.10 -1.84
C LEU A 4 32.51 10.20 -2.89
N ASN A 5 33.27 10.19 -4.00
CA ASN A 5 33.08 11.11 -5.12
C ASN A 5 31.86 10.75 -6.01
N SER A 6 31.25 9.58 -5.81
CA SER A 6 29.99 9.22 -6.49
C SER A 6 28.75 9.81 -5.77
N LEU A 7 28.88 10.16 -4.50
CA LEU A 7 27.87 10.93 -3.79
C LEU A 7 27.95 12.38 -4.30
N ARG A 8 26.85 12.93 -4.80
CA ARG A 8 26.75 14.35 -5.18
C ARG A 8 26.75 15.27 -3.94
N ILE A 9 27.80 15.15 -3.12
CA ILE A 9 28.04 16.03 -1.98
C ILE A 9 28.71 17.29 -2.56
N PRO A 10 28.15 18.50 -2.30
CA PRO A 10 28.82 19.72 -2.68
C PRO A 10 30.25 19.75 -2.15
N PRO A 11 31.25 20.18 -2.94
CA PRO A 11 32.67 20.12 -2.55
C PRO A 11 33.00 20.85 -1.24
N GLU A 12 32.19 21.82 -0.87
CA GLU A 12 32.31 22.61 0.36
C GLU A 12 31.69 21.96 1.60
N LYS A 13 31.01 20.83 1.45
CA LYS A 13 30.36 20.12 2.57
C LYS A 13 30.98 18.75 2.80
N SER A 14 31.20 18.42 4.06
CA SER A 14 31.53 17.06 4.49
C SER A 14 30.29 16.39 5.07
N LEU A 15 30.27 15.06 5.16
CA LEU A 15 29.18 14.31 5.80
C LEU A 15 28.87 14.77 7.25
N VAL A 16 29.87 15.33 7.94
CA VAL A 16 29.77 15.85 9.31
C VAL A 16 29.08 17.23 9.36
N THR A 17 29.12 17.98 8.26
CA THR A 17 28.55 19.35 8.16
C THR A 17 27.21 19.39 7.44
N MET A 18 26.73 18.25 6.92
CA MET A 18 25.45 18.14 6.25
C MET A 18 24.31 18.15 7.28
N SER A 19 23.22 18.82 6.95
CA SER A 19 21.98 18.73 7.71
C SER A 19 21.42 17.30 7.61
N GLU A 20 20.57 16.95 8.57
CA GLU A 20 19.89 15.64 8.59
C GLU A 20 19.14 15.35 7.28
N ASP A 21 18.55 16.38 6.66
CA ASP A 21 17.81 16.24 5.41
C ASP A 21 18.72 16.05 4.19
N GLU A 22 19.88 16.71 4.17
CA GLU A 22 20.90 16.52 3.12
C GLU A 22 21.51 15.10 3.19
N LEU A 23 21.79 14.59 4.39
CA LEU A 23 22.26 13.21 4.61
C LEU A 23 21.24 12.17 4.13
N LYS A 24 19.95 12.38 4.44
CA LYS A 24 18.85 11.50 4.02
C LYS A 24 18.72 11.42 2.51
N SER A 25 18.86 12.56 1.81
CA SER A 25 18.84 12.61 0.34
C SER A 25 19.98 11.78 -0.27
N CYS A 26 21.18 11.84 0.30
CA CYS A 26 22.33 11.05 -0.16
C CYS A 26 22.13 9.54 0.05
N VAL A 27 21.59 9.14 1.21
CA VAL A 27 21.35 7.72 1.55
C VAL A 27 20.26 7.12 0.67
N SER A 28 19.17 7.83 0.41
CA SER A 28 18.09 7.36 -0.47
C SER A 28 18.58 7.11 -1.90
N TYR A 29 19.48 7.93 -2.41
CA TYR A 29 20.04 7.78 -3.75
C TYR A 29 20.91 6.52 -3.88
N GLU A 30 21.76 6.21 -2.90
CA GLU A 30 22.64 5.03 -2.93
C GLU A 30 21.85 3.71 -2.73
N ILE A 31 20.81 3.70 -1.93
CA ILE A 31 19.93 2.53 -1.75
C ILE A 31 19.23 2.18 -3.07
N SER A 32 18.83 3.18 -3.86
CA SER A 32 18.18 2.98 -5.17
C SER A 32 19.14 2.39 -6.22
N LEU A 33 20.46 2.55 -6.06
CA LEU A 33 21.48 2.07 -6.98
C LEU A 33 22.03 0.65 -6.68
N GLY A 34 21.49 -0.04 -5.68
CA GLY A 34 21.72 -1.49 -5.48
C GLY A 34 22.98 -1.91 -4.74
N GLY A 35 23.57 -1.04 -3.93
CA GLY A 35 24.78 -1.35 -3.16
C GLY A 35 24.53 -1.74 -1.70
N VAL A 36 24.08 -2.97 -1.40
CA VAL A 36 23.82 -3.44 -0.03
C VAL A 36 25.03 -3.28 0.92
N GLN A 37 26.25 -3.48 0.43
CA GLN A 37 27.47 -3.33 1.25
C GLN A 37 27.81 -1.86 1.54
N THR A 38 27.53 -0.97 0.62
CA THR A 38 27.74 0.47 0.77
C THR A 38 26.71 1.06 1.74
N ALA A 39 25.48 0.59 1.67
CA ALA A 39 24.42 0.97 2.61
C ALA A 39 24.82 0.62 4.05
N ASN A 40 25.28 -0.60 4.33
CA ASN A 40 25.66 -1.02 5.67
C ASN A 40 26.76 -0.14 6.29
N ALA A 41 27.78 0.27 5.51
CA ALA A 41 28.84 1.15 5.99
C ALA A 41 28.36 2.58 6.26
N MET A 42 27.28 3.02 5.62
CA MET A 42 26.65 4.33 5.88
C MET A 42 25.70 4.26 7.08
N TYR A 43 25.01 3.14 7.30
CA TYR A 43 24.13 2.94 8.45
C TYR A 43 24.84 3.11 9.80
N GLU A 44 26.11 2.72 9.92
CA GLU A 44 26.89 2.90 11.15
C GLU A 44 27.17 4.37 11.51
N LYS A 45 26.93 5.32 10.57
CA LYS A 45 27.25 6.75 10.74
C LYS A 45 26.02 7.65 10.79
N VAL A 46 24.83 7.12 10.52
CA VAL A 46 23.58 7.89 10.48
C VAL A 46 22.71 7.46 11.65
N GLU A 47 22.44 8.35 12.57
CA GLU A 47 21.60 8.08 13.75
C GLU A 47 20.16 7.68 13.37
N ARG A 48 19.68 8.12 12.20
CA ARG A 48 18.35 7.78 11.68
C ARG A 48 18.31 7.93 10.15
N TYR A 49 17.72 6.96 9.49
CA TYR A 49 17.37 7.06 8.08
C TYR A 49 15.85 6.94 7.90
N ILE A 50 15.33 7.46 6.80
CA ILE A 50 13.91 7.47 6.48
C ILE A 50 13.68 6.86 5.11
N SER A 51 12.48 6.32 4.89
CA SER A 51 12.08 5.86 3.56
C SER A 51 11.89 7.05 2.61
N GLU A 52 12.00 6.78 1.31
CA GLU A 52 11.68 7.77 0.27
C GLU A 52 10.25 8.31 0.43
N ILE A 53 9.31 7.44 0.82
CA ILE A 53 7.92 7.80 1.07
C ILE A 53 7.79 8.79 2.24
N GLU A 54 8.49 8.53 3.35
CA GLU A 54 8.54 9.44 4.51
C GLU A 54 9.09 10.83 4.10
N PHE A 55 10.16 10.83 3.29
CA PHE A 55 10.76 12.07 2.80
C PHE A 55 9.78 12.86 1.93
N ALA A 56 9.24 12.21 0.90
CA ALA A 56 8.35 12.85 -0.07
C ALA A 56 7.04 13.37 0.56
N GLY A 57 6.49 12.60 1.50
CA GLY A 57 5.26 12.97 2.21
C GLY A 57 5.34 14.27 3.01
N ARG A 58 6.56 14.78 3.28
CA ARG A 58 6.77 16.06 3.95
C ARG A 58 6.59 17.28 3.04
N TYR A 59 6.52 17.07 1.73
CA TYR A 59 6.53 18.12 0.71
C TYR A 59 5.24 18.17 -0.11
N THR A 60 4.20 17.53 0.34
CA THR A 60 2.89 17.54 -0.32
C THR A 60 1.76 17.50 0.70
N ASP A 61 0.67 18.20 0.41
CA ASP A 61 -0.58 18.19 1.17
C ASP A 61 -1.63 17.25 0.53
N ALA A 62 -1.25 16.49 -0.49
CA ALA A 62 -2.13 15.53 -1.15
C ALA A 62 -2.61 14.44 -0.18
N LYS A 63 -3.82 13.96 -0.34
CA LYS A 63 -4.35 12.86 0.48
C LYS A 63 -3.67 11.54 0.12
N MET A 64 -3.20 10.82 1.15
CA MET A 64 -2.47 9.57 1.02
C MET A 64 -3.38 8.37 1.28
N ILE A 65 -3.59 7.56 0.26
CA ILE A 65 -4.28 6.26 0.36
C ILE A 65 -3.20 5.19 0.35
N CYS A 66 -2.96 4.54 1.47
CA CYS A 66 -1.83 3.66 1.69
C CYS A 66 -2.27 2.21 1.87
N ILE A 67 -1.67 1.29 1.14
CA ILE A 67 -2.03 -0.12 1.14
C ILE A 67 -0.84 -0.98 1.57
N THR A 68 -1.03 -1.81 2.57
CA THR A 68 -0.08 -2.84 3.00
C THR A 68 -0.77 -4.19 3.25
N GLY A 69 0.02 -5.21 3.50
CA GLY A 69 -0.43 -6.58 3.77
C GLY A 69 0.65 -7.57 3.33
N SER A 70 0.49 -8.84 3.62
CA SER A 70 1.35 -9.87 3.05
C SER A 70 0.98 -10.09 1.58
N ASN A 71 -0.28 -10.29 1.27
CA ASN A 71 -0.82 -10.53 -0.06
C ASN A 71 -1.88 -9.50 -0.46
N GLY A 72 -2.14 -9.36 -1.77
CA GLY A 72 -3.19 -8.49 -2.32
C GLY A 72 -2.82 -7.02 -2.50
N LYS A 73 -1.68 -6.55 -1.97
CA LYS A 73 -1.25 -5.14 -2.06
C LYS A 73 -1.34 -4.56 -3.46
N THR A 74 -0.63 -5.15 -4.40
CA THR A 74 -0.51 -4.63 -5.78
C THR A 74 -1.87 -4.57 -6.48
N THR A 75 -2.66 -5.62 -6.35
CA THR A 75 -4.00 -5.68 -6.95
C THR A 75 -4.92 -4.62 -6.36
N THR A 76 -4.96 -4.52 -5.02
CA THR A 76 -5.79 -3.52 -4.32
C THR A 76 -5.35 -2.10 -4.66
N THR A 77 -4.04 -1.82 -4.65
CA THR A 77 -3.49 -0.50 -4.99
C THR A 77 -3.84 -0.10 -6.42
N SER A 78 -3.63 -1.01 -7.38
CA SER A 78 -3.96 -0.76 -8.80
C SER A 78 -5.46 -0.57 -9.01
N LEU A 79 -6.29 -1.34 -8.32
CA LEU A 79 -7.75 -1.23 -8.40
C LEU A 79 -8.25 0.10 -7.81
N ILE A 80 -7.74 0.53 -6.65
CA ILE A 80 -8.05 1.85 -6.07
C ILE A 80 -7.65 2.96 -7.05
N TYR A 81 -6.43 2.89 -7.58
CA TYR A 81 -5.96 3.86 -8.57
C TYR A 81 -6.86 3.91 -9.81
N HIS A 82 -7.28 2.75 -10.33
CA HIS A 82 -8.20 2.65 -11.46
C HIS A 82 -9.55 3.33 -11.16
N ILE A 83 -10.14 3.06 -9.98
CA ILE A 83 -11.41 3.68 -9.57
C ILE A 83 -11.28 5.20 -9.50
N PHE A 84 -10.20 5.71 -8.88
CA PHE A 84 -9.96 7.14 -8.73
C PHE A 84 -9.76 7.83 -10.08
N LYS A 85 -8.97 7.23 -10.97
CA LYS A 85 -8.76 7.74 -12.35
C LYS A 85 -10.07 7.76 -13.14
N LYS A 86 -10.85 6.70 -13.07
CA LYS A 86 -12.11 6.57 -13.78
C LYS A 86 -13.16 7.57 -13.26
N ALA A 87 -13.14 7.87 -11.98
CA ALA A 87 -13.95 8.93 -11.38
C ALA A 87 -13.48 10.36 -11.74
N GLY A 88 -12.39 10.49 -12.50
CA GLY A 88 -11.85 11.79 -12.94
C GLY A 88 -11.03 12.53 -11.87
N LEU A 89 -10.59 11.84 -10.81
CA LEU A 89 -9.74 12.45 -9.80
C LEU A 89 -8.31 12.62 -10.29
N ASN A 90 -7.66 13.69 -9.81
CA ASN A 90 -6.25 13.98 -10.06
C ASN A 90 -5.39 13.16 -9.10
N VAL A 91 -4.98 11.95 -9.51
CA VAL A 91 -4.36 10.95 -8.64
C VAL A 91 -3.07 10.39 -9.22
N GLY A 92 -2.05 10.25 -8.38
CA GLY A 92 -0.78 9.57 -8.64
C GLY A 92 -0.74 8.15 -8.06
N LEU A 93 0.05 7.27 -8.69
CA LEU A 93 0.32 5.90 -8.23
C LEU A 93 1.80 5.79 -7.85
N ALA A 94 2.09 5.41 -6.61
CA ALA A 94 3.45 5.43 -6.08
C ALA A 94 3.75 4.28 -5.10
N GLY A 95 4.97 4.23 -4.62
CA GLY A 95 5.45 3.30 -3.61
C GLY A 95 6.19 2.11 -4.21
N ASN A 96 5.84 0.91 -3.79
CA ASN A 96 6.46 -0.33 -4.29
C ASN A 96 6.06 -0.66 -5.75
N ILE A 97 5.07 0.05 -6.27
CA ILE A 97 4.63 0.04 -7.67
C ILE A 97 4.45 1.48 -8.16
N GLY A 98 4.34 1.66 -9.48
CA GLY A 98 4.21 2.98 -10.08
C GLY A 98 5.54 3.72 -10.15
N GLN A 99 5.50 5.03 -10.01
CA GLN A 99 6.69 5.89 -10.00
C GLN A 99 7.04 6.30 -8.56
N SER A 100 8.30 6.68 -8.33
CA SER A 100 8.76 7.25 -7.06
C SER A 100 7.83 8.37 -6.59
N LEU A 101 7.42 8.36 -5.32
CA LEU A 101 6.60 9.41 -4.73
C LEU A 101 7.35 10.74 -4.75
N ALA A 102 8.66 10.73 -4.43
CA ALA A 102 9.48 11.94 -4.43
C ALA A 102 9.56 12.56 -5.83
N TYR A 103 9.69 11.75 -6.88
CA TYR A 103 9.66 12.24 -8.24
C TYR A 103 8.31 12.90 -8.57
N GLN A 104 7.21 12.24 -8.24
CA GLN A 104 5.87 12.77 -8.52
C GLN A 104 5.57 14.05 -7.73
N VAL A 105 5.99 14.12 -6.47
CA VAL A 105 5.83 15.33 -5.63
C VAL A 105 6.64 16.50 -6.19
N ALA A 106 7.80 16.22 -6.78
CA ALA A 106 8.64 17.28 -7.39
C ALA A 106 8.12 17.76 -8.75
N GLU A 107 7.55 16.87 -9.56
CA GLU A 107 7.23 17.16 -10.98
C GLU A 107 5.72 17.26 -11.26
N CYS A 108 4.88 16.76 -10.36
CA CYS A 108 3.44 16.67 -10.54
C CYS A 108 2.71 17.35 -9.38
N ASN A 109 1.47 17.76 -9.61
CA ASN A 109 0.61 18.31 -8.57
C ASN A 109 -0.68 17.46 -8.48
N TYR A 110 -0.61 16.35 -7.78
CA TYR A 110 -1.75 15.48 -7.55
C TYR A 110 -2.49 15.85 -6.26
N ASP A 111 -3.81 15.64 -6.26
CA ASP A 111 -4.66 15.83 -5.06
C ASP A 111 -4.68 14.57 -4.18
N TYR A 112 -4.38 13.42 -4.79
CA TYR A 112 -4.37 12.10 -4.15
C TYR A 112 -3.15 11.31 -4.61
N TYR A 113 -2.61 10.51 -3.68
CA TYR A 113 -1.65 9.45 -4.01
C TYR A 113 -2.17 8.11 -3.49
N VAL A 114 -2.21 7.11 -4.36
CA VAL A 114 -2.44 5.71 -4.00
C VAL A 114 -1.08 5.03 -3.92
N ILE A 115 -0.74 4.52 -2.73
CA ILE A 115 0.64 4.13 -2.41
C ILE A 115 0.68 2.69 -1.90
N GLU A 116 1.38 1.82 -2.63
CA GLU A 116 1.71 0.48 -2.12
C GLU A 116 2.89 0.56 -1.16
N LEU A 117 2.71 0.06 0.08
CA LEU A 117 3.75 0.07 1.11
C LEU A 117 4.18 -1.35 1.48
N SER A 118 5.48 -1.61 1.32
CA SER A 118 6.12 -2.78 1.91
C SER A 118 6.34 -2.58 3.42
N SER A 119 6.53 -3.68 4.17
CA SER A 119 6.92 -3.60 5.58
C SER A 119 8.25 -2.85 5.77
N PHE A 120 9.17 -2.98 4.82
CA PHE A 120 10.49 -2.33 4.84
C PHE A 120 10.41 -0.81 4.72
N GLN A 121 9.48 -0.31 3.90
CA GLN A 121 9.23 1.13 3.82
C GLN A 121 8.59 1.64 5.11
N LEU A 122 7.62 0.89 5.66
CA LEU A 122 6.95 1.24 6.92
C LEU A 122 7.90 1.29 8.12
N ASP A 123 8.92 0.44 8.19
CA ASP A 123 9.93 0.45 9.26
C ASP A 123 10.64 1.81 9.39
N ASN A 124 10.78 2.51 8.28
CA ASN A 124 11.49 3.78 8.17
C ASN A 124 10.55 4.98 7.92
N MET A 125 9.32 4.88 8.42
CA MET A 125 8.32 5.94 8.41
C MET A 125 8.02 6.37 9.84
N TYR A 126 8.11 7.67 10.14
CA TYR A 126 8.00 8.22 11.49
C TYR A 126 6.91 9.28 11.62
N LYS A 127 6.84 10.22 10.69
CA LYS A 127 5.87 11.31 10.64
C LYS A 127 4.86 11.16 9.51
N PHE A 128 5.11 10.24 8.58
CA PHE A 128 4.22 9.98 7.47
C PHE A 128 2.81 9.67 7.96
N HIS A 129 1.83 10.26 7.30
CA HIS A 129 0.44 10.20 7.66
C HIS A 129 -0.38 9.60 6.51
N ALA A 130 -1.13 8.55 6.79
CA ALA A 130 -2.04 7.91 5.85
C ALA A 130 -3.48 8.36 6.14
N ASN A 131 -4.11 9.11 5.23
CA ASN A 131 -5.50 9.52 5.37
C ASN A 131 -6.46 8.33 5.25
N ILE A 132 -6.13 7.38 4.37
CA ILE A 132 -6.81 6.10 4.27
C ILE A 132 -5.73 5.02 4.33
N ALA A 133 -5.71 4.23 5.38
CA ALA A 133 -4.83 3.10 5.56
C ALA A 133 -5.59 1.79 5.28
N VAL A 134 -5.00 0.91 4.46
CA VAL A 134 -5.57 -0.41 4.14
C VAL A 134 -4.58 -1.49 4.56
N LEU A 135 -5.01 -2.37 5.46
CA LEU A 135 -4.28 -3.56 5.89
C LEU A 135 -5.01 -4.81 5.42
N MET A 136 -4.50 -5.41 4.34
CA MET A 136 -5.19 -6.51 3.66
C MET A 136 -5.18 -7.82 4.45
N ASN A 137 -4.02 -8.23 4.91
CA ASN A 137 -3.81 -9.47 5.67
C ASN A 137 -2.39 -9.52 6.22
N ILE A 138 -2.18 -10.41 7.21
CA ILE A 138 -0.86 -10.69 7.76
C ILE A 138 -0.63 -12.21 7.79
N THR A 139 0.28 -12.68 6.96
CA THR A 139 0.77 -14.06 6.96
C THR A 139 2.29 -14.07 7.00
N PRO A 140 2.96 -15.11 7.53
CA PRO A 140 4.41 -15.16 7.60
C PRO A 140 5.06 -14.91 6.23
N ASP A 141 5.90 -13.89 6.16
CA ASP A 141 6.66 -13.51 4.97
C ASP A 141 7.91 -12.72 5.40
N HIS A 142 9.01 -12.83 4.66
CA HIS A 142 10.25 -12.08 4.92
C HIS A 142 10.78 -12.15 6.36
N LEU A 143 10.54 -13.27 7.10
CA LEU A 143 10.90 -13.39 8.51
C LEU A 143 12.41 -13.37 8.75
N ASP A 144 13.22 -13.73 7.76
CA ASP A 144 14.67 -13.60 7.76
C ASP A 144 15.14 -12.17 8.06
N ARG A 145 14.39 -11.15 7.61
CA ARG A 145 14.65 -9.74 7.88
C ARG A 145 14.14 -9.27 9.26
N TYR A 146 13.22 -10.00 9.83
CA TYR A 146 12.58 -9.66 11.11
C TYR A 146 13.06 -10.57 12.25
N GLU A 147 14.34 -11.00 12.21
CA GLU A 147 14.96 -11.85 13.23
C GLU A 147 14.21 -13.18 13.45
N HIS A 148 13.50 -13.64 12.44
CA HIS A 148 12.58 -14.78 12.47
C HIS A 148 11.42 -14.63 13.46
N GLU A 149 11.18 -13.40 13.96
CA GLU A 149 10.11 -13.06 14.89
C GLU A 149 8.91 -12.46 14.17
N MET A 150 7.79 -13.20 14.17
CA MET A 150 6.55 -12.77 13.51
C MET A 150 6.05 -11.41 14.03
N GLN A 151 6.22 -11.15 15.35
CA GLN A 151 5.77 -9.90 15.96
C GLN A 151 6.47 -8.67 15.38
N ASN A 152 7.75 -8.76 15.01
CA ASN A 152 8.47 -7.66 14.38
C ASN A 152 7.87 -7.30 13.00
N TYR A 153 7.50 -8.31 12.22
CA TYR A 153 6.82 -8.12 10.95
C TYR A 153 5.41 -7.51 11.11
N VAL A 154 4.67 -7.96 12.11
CA VAL A 154 3.37 -7.40 12.48
C VAL A 154 3.52 -5.93 12.88
N ASN A 155 4.47 -5.63 13.78
CA ASN A 155 4.76 -4.26 14.22
C ASN A 155 5.05 -3.34 13.03
N ALA A 156 5.86 -3.80 12.08
CA ALA A 156 6.18 -3.05 10.87
C ALA A 156 4.91 -2.68 10.07
N LYS A 157 3.99 -3.63 9.87
CA LYS A 157 2.76 -3.38 9.12
C LYS A 157 1.78 -2.44 9.83
N PHE A 158 1.63 -2.55 11.13
CA PHE A 158 0.77 -1.68 11.91
C PHE A 158 1.25 -0.23 11.98
N ARG A 159 2.50 0.04 11.61
CA ARG A 159 2.99 1.43 11.45
C ARG A 159 2.21 2.25 10.42
N ILE A 160 1.45 1.59 9.53
CA ILE A 160 0.61 2.29 8.56
C ILE A 160 -0.43 3.21 9.22
N ILE A 161 -0.84 2.92 10.47
CA ILE A 161 -1.83 3.71 11.22
C ILE A 161 -1.20 4.60 12.30
N GLN A 162 0.13 4.58 12.47
CA GLN A 162 0.82 5.18 13.64
C GLN A 162 0.55 6.68 13.85
N ASN A 163 0.23 7.43 12.79
CA ASN A 163 0.00 8.87 12.85
C ASN A 163 -1.42 9.26 12.44
N GLN A 164 -2.35 8.31 12.39
CA GLN A 164 -3.74 8.60 12.07
C GLN A 164 -4.42 9.38 13.19
N THR A 165 -5.37 10.20 12.80
CA THR A 165 -6.25 11.01 13.64
C THR A 165 -7.71 10.55 13.49
N GLU A 166 -8.63 11.14 14.22
CA GLU A 166 -10.08 10.85 14.15
C GLU A 166 -10.71 11.14 12.76
N GLU A 167 -10.02 11.95 11.93
CA GLU A 167 -10.47 12.28 10.57
C GLU A 167 -10.07 11.23 9.53
N ASP A 168 -9.20 10.31 9.89
CA ASP A 168 -8.62 9.31 8.99
C ASP A 168 -9.40 7.99 9.02
N ALA A 169 -9.14 7.14 8.04
CA ALA A 169 -9.81 5.85 7.91
C ALA A 169 -8.83 4.68 7.96
N PHE A 170 -9.18 3.64 8.71
CA PHE A 170 -8.47 2.38 8.74
C PHE A 170 -9.34 1.25 8.23
N ILE A 171 -8.98 0.70 7.07
CA ILE A 171 -9.66 -0.42 6.40
C ILE A 171 -8.85 -1.69 6.67
N TYR A 172 -9.48 -2.73 7.17
CA TYR A 172 -8.79 -3.99 7.45
C TYR A 172 -9.69 -5.21 7.29
N TRP A 173 -9.05 -6.37 7.02
CA TRP A 173 -9.78 -7.63 6.94
C TRP A 173 -10.10 -8.17 8.33
N ASN A 174 -11.39 -8.24 8.63
CA ASN A 174 -11.89 -8.61 9.95
C ASN A 174 -11.68 -10.09 10.29
N ASP A 175 -11.65 -10.97 9.28
CA ASP A 175 -11.46 -12.41 9.50
C ASP A 175 -9.99 -12.82 9.68
N ASP A 176 -9.03 -11.88 9.58
CA ASP A 176 -7.61 -12.17 9.81
C ASP A 176 -7.32 -12.26 11.33
N PRO A 177 -6.95 -13.46 11.84
CA PRO A 177 -6.78 -13.64 13.27
C PRO A 177 -5.61 -12.87 13.86
N ILE A 178 -4.57 -12.58 13.06
CA ILE A 178 -3.42 -11.80 13.52
C ILE A 178 -3.83 -10.34 13.65
N ILE A 179 -4.52 -9.79 12.65
CA ILE A 179 -5.03 -8.41 12.73
C ILE A 179 -5.93 -8.27 13.96
N GLN A 180 -6.91 -9.15 14.14
CA GLN A 180 -7.85 -9.10 15.27
C GLN A 180 -7.15 -9.12 16.63
N ASN A 181 -6.17 -9.99 16.81
CA ASN A 181 -5.42 -10.07 18.06
C ASN A 181 -4.59 -8.82 18.38
N GLU A 182 -4.19 -8.08 17.34
CA GLU A 182 -3.30 -6.93 17.48
C GLU A 182 -4.03 -5.58 17.58
N LEU A 183 -5.28 -5.49 17.11
CA LEU A 183 -6.04 -4.22 17.10
C LEU A 183 -6.05 -3.50 18.45
N SER A 184 -6.22 -4.26 19.54
CA SER A 184 -6.26 -3.70 20.90
C SER A 184 -4.92 -3.14 21.38
N LYS A 185 -3.81 -3.63 20.82
CA LYS A 185 -2.45 -3.23 21.23
C LYS A 185 -2.03 -1.90 20.59
N TYR A 186 -2.44 -1.68 19.33
CA TYR A 186 -2.01 -0.48 18.58
C TYR A 186 -2.93 0.71 18.75
N GLY A 187 -4.19 0.49 19.17
CA GLY A 187 -5.20 1.54 19.26
C GLY A 187 -5.56 2.11 17.87
N ILE A 188 -6.81 2.12 17.54
CA ILE A 188 -7.29 2.75 16.30
C ILE A 188 -7.69 4.18 16.65
N HIS A 189 -6.94 5.17 16.15
CA HIS A 189 -7.27 6.60 16.30
C HIS A 189 -8.23 7.06 15.22
N GLY A 190 -8.11 6.53 14.01
CA GLY A 190 -9.01 6.80 12.89
C GLY A 190 -10.34 6.04 12.99
N GLN A 191 -11.21 6.28 12.03
CA GLN A 191 -12.47 5.55 11.89
C GLN A 191 -12.18 4.15 11.33
N ALA A 192 -12.74 3.11 11.97
CA ALA A 192 -12.55 1.71 11.57
C ALA A 192 -13.55 1.31 10.48
N TYR A 193 -13.05 0.69 9.40
CA TYR A 193 -13.83 0.16 8.27
C TYR A 193 -13.47 -1.30 8.01
N PRO A 194 -13.86 -2.24 8.89
CA PRO A 194 -13.59 -3.65 8.69
C PRO A 194 -14.41 -4.24 7.55
N PHE A 195 -13.78 -5.14 6.76
CA PHE A 195 -14.48 -5.96 5.78
C PHE A 195 -14.32 -7.44 6.13
N ALA A 196 -15.32 -8.25 5.81
CA ALA A 196 -15.38 -9.67 6.15
C ALA A 196 -15.94 -10.51 5.00
N GLU A 197 -15.69 -11.83 5.03
CA GLU A 197 -16.28 -12.75 4.05
C GLU A 197 -17.80 -12.80 4.19
N LYS A 198 -18.29 -12.80 5.44
CA LYS A 198 -19.70 -12.88 5.77
C LYS A 198 -20.14 -11.65 6.56
N LYS A 199 -21.46 -11.43 6.63
CA LYS A 199 -22.02 -10.36 7.45
C LYS A 199 -21.65 -10.58 8.91
N GLU A 200 -20.92 -9.63 9.49
CA GLU A 200 -20.63 -9.50 10.91
C GLU A 200 -21.13 -8.16 11.43
N GLU A 201 -21.29 -8.03 12.75
CA GLU A 201 -21.90 -6.86 13.38
C GLU A 201 -21.22 -5.54 12.99
N ASN A 202 -19.88 -5.56 12.89
CA ASN A 202 -19.08 -4.36 12.61
C ASN A 202 -18.57 -4.27 11.16
N ALA A 203 -18.81 -5.30 10.31
CA ALA A 203 -18.31 -5.30 8.95
C ALA A 203 -19.05 -4.28 8.07
N VAL A 204 -18.29 -3.37 7.46
CA VAL A 204 -18.82 -2.34 6.54
C VAL A 204 -18.87 -2.80 5.09
N ALA A 205 -18.18 -3.92 4.76
CA ALA A 205 -18.39 -4.65 3.53
C ALA A 205 -18.31 -6.16 3.77
N TYR A 206 -19.16 -6.91 3.10
CA TYR A 206 -19.29 -8.36 3.26
C TYR A 206 -20.02 -8.98 2.06
N VAL A 207 -20.01 -10.34 2.00
CA VAL A 207 -20.82 -11.09 1.03
C VAL A 207 -22.07 -11.61 1.69
N LYS A 208 -23.18 -11.46 1.01
CA LYS A 208 -24.46 -12.09 1.35
C LYS A 208 -25.27 -12.31 0.07
N ASP A 209 -25.91 -13.48 -0.05
CA ASP A 209 -26.81 -13.83 -1.16
C ASP A 209 -26.18 -13.59 -2.55
N ASN A 210 -24.90 -14.01 -2.73
CA ASN A 210 -24.07 -13.81 -3.93
C ASN A 210 -23.79 -12.33 -4.29
N GLN A 211 -24.11 -11.40 -3.40
CA GLN A 211 -23.82 -9.98 -3.57
C GLN A 211 -22.74 -9.51 -2.62
N VAL A 212 -21.93 -8.55 -3.08
CA VAL A 212 -21.05 -7.76 -2.23
C VAL A 212 -21.82 -6.55 -1.74
N HIS A 213 -21.95 -6.43 -0.44
CA HIS A 213 -22.59 -5.32 0.23
C HIS A 213 -21.56 -4.35 0.76
N PHE A 214 -21.77 -3.08 0.54
CA PHE A 214 -21.05 -1.96 1.14
C PHE A 214 -22.07 -1.17 1.96
N GLU A 215 -21.83 -1.00 3.26
CA GLU A 215 -22.77 -0.34 4.19
C GLU A 215 -22.39 1.11 4.47
N GLN A 216 -21.09 1.43 4.44
CA GLN A 216 -20.56 2.74 4.82
C GLN A 216 -19.44 3.21 3.87
N PRO A 217 -19.25 4.54 3.75
CA PRO A 217 -20.10 5.65 4.21
C PRO A 217 -21.44 5.73 3.47
N ILE A 218 -21.51 5.28 2.21
CA ILE A 218 -22.73 5.24 1.38
C ILE A 218 -23.04 3.79 1.05
N ALA A 219 -24.24 3.34 1.39
CA ALA A 219 -24.65 1.95 1.14
C ALA A 219 -24.92 1.70 -0.36
N PHE A 220 -24.37 0.60 -0.86
CA PHE A 220 -24.68 0.02 -2.18
C PHE A 220 -24.32 -1.47 -2.20
N ASN A 221 -24.77 -2.18 -3.20
CA ASN A 221 -24.40 -3.56 -3.44
C ASN A 221 -24.15 -3.81 -4.93
N MET A 222 -23.48 -4.92 -5.25
CA MET A 222 -23.30 -5.42 -6.60
C MET A 222 -23.20 -6.95 -6.60
N GLU A 223 -23.58 -7.59 -7.69
CA GLU A 223 -23.41 -9.04 -7.84
C GLU A 223 -21.92 -9.41 -7.88
N GLN A 224 -21.55 -10.54 -7.28
CA GLN A 224 -20.15 -11.02 -7.35
C GLN A 224 -19.71 -11.27 -8.79
N GLU A 225 -20.64 -11.68 -9.65
CA GLU A 225 -20.41 -11.95 -11.08
C GLU A 225 -20.14 -10.68 -11.90
N GLU A 226 -20.53 -9.50 -11.40
CA GLU A 226 -20.22 -8.21 -11.99
C GLU A 226 -18.77 -7.77 -11.74
N LEU A 227 -18.08 -8.36 -10.75
CA LEU A 227 -16.69 -8.04 -10.46
C LEU A 227 -15.77 -8.57 -11.57
N ALA A 228 -14.92 -7.70 -12.10
CA ALA A 228 -13.92 -8.08 -13.11
C ALA A 228 -12.91 -9.10 -12.58
N LEU A 229 -12.54 -8.96 -11.31
CA LEU A 229 -11.61 -9.86 -10.63
C LEU A 229 -12.37 -11.00 -9.95
N THR A 230 -12.05 -12.23 -10.32
CA THR A 230 -12.68 -13.45 -9.78
C THR A 230 -11.83 -14.11 -8.70
N GLY A 231 -12.48 -14.90 -7.85
CA GLY A 231 -11.84 -15.66 -6.77
C GLY A 231 -11.85 -14.92 -5.43
N LYS A 232 -11.74 -15.72 -4.34
CA LYS A 232 -11.93 -15.25 -2.96
C LYS A 232 -10.98 -14.09 -2.58
N HIS A 233 -9.69 -14.20 -2.91
CA HIS A 233 -8.72 -13.16 -2.58
C HIS A 233 -9.00 -11.86 -3.33
N ASN A 234 -9.42 -11.96 -4.58
CA ASN A 234 -9.78 -10.81 -5.39
C ASN A 234 -11.09 -10.14 -4.94
N LEU A 235 -12.00 -10.92 -4.37
CA LEU A 235 -13.18 -10.38 -3.71
C LEU A 235 -12.82 -9.46 -2.55
N PHE A 236 -11.86 -9.85 -1.70
CA PHE A 236 -11.34 -9.00 -0.62
C PHE A 236 -10.60 -7.76 -1.14
N ASN A 237 -9.83 -7.92 -2.22
CA ASN A 237 -9.19 -6.79 -2.88
C ASN A 237 -10.24 -5.78 -3.39
N SER A 238 -11.34 -6.26 -3.97
CA SER A 238 -12.45 -5.45 -4.47
C SER A 238 -13.22 -4.76 -3.35
N MET A 239 -13.44 -5.43 -2.22
CA MET A 239 -14.06 -4.83 -1.03
C MET A 239 -13.20 -3.68 -0.48
N ALA A 240 -11.91 -3.92 -0.25
CA ALA A 240 -11.00 -2.90 0.27
C ALA A 240 -10.92 -1.68 -0.67
N ALA A 241 -10.87 -1.93 -1.98
CA ALA A 241 -10.85 -0.86 -2.99
C ALA A 241 -12.16 -0.07 -3.04
N GLY A 242 -13.29 -0.76 -2.99
CA GLY A 242 -14.62 -0.13 -2.97
C GLY A 242 -14.85 0.72 -1.73
N ILE A 243 -14.44 0.24 -0.54
CA ILE A 243 -14.50 1.03 0.71
C ILE A 243 -13.61 2.28 0.60
N SER A 244 -12.37 2.13 0.12
CA SER A 244 -11.43 3.26 -0.04
C SER A 244 -12.01 4.36 -0.94
N ALA A 245 -12.60 3.97 -2.06
CA ALA A 245 -13.23 4.88 -3.00
C ALA A 245 -14.50 5.54 -2.43
N ASN A 246 -15.29 4.78 -1.68
CA ASN A 246 -16.49 5.27 -1.02
C ASN A 246 -16.15 6.31 0.06
N ILE A 247 -15.11 6.08 0.87
CA ILE A 247 -14.59 7.05 1.85
C ILE A 247 -14.08 8.32 1.16
N ALA A 248 -13.43 8.19 0.00
CA ALA A 248 -12.98 9.34 -0.79
C ALA A 248 -14.14 10.14 -1.44
N GLY A 249 -15.40 9.73 -1.26
CA GLY A 249 -16.58 10.40 -1.78
C GLY A 249 -16.87 10.13 -3.25
N ILE A 250 -16.28 9.09 -3.82
CA ILE A 250 -16.57 8.67 -5.21
C ILE A 250 -17.97 8.08 -5.28
N LYS A 251 -18.74 8.50 -6.27
CA LYS A 251 -20.12 8.03 -6.45
C LYS A 251 -20.14 6.52 -6.71
N LYS A 252 -21.12 5.83 -6.12
CA LYS A 252 -21.29 4.37 -6.23
C LYS A 252 -21.36 3.86 -7.67
N GLU A 253 -21.90 4.66 -8.59
CA GLU A 253 -21.99 4.32 -10.01
C GLU A 253 -20.59 4.17 -10.63
N HIS A 254 -19.68 5.10 -10.33
CA HIS A 254 -18.28 5.03 -10.79
C HIS A 254 -17.52 3.88 -10.11
N ILE A 255 -17.79 3.63 -8.82
CA ILE A 255 -17.17 2.51 -8.10
C ILE A 255 -17.58 1.18 -8.74
N ARG A 256 -18.90 0.96 -8.96
CA ARG A 256 -19.43 -0.26 -9.60
C ARG A 256 -18.84 -0.47 -10.98
N GLU A 257 -18.86 0.58 -11.80
CA GLU A 257 -18.33 0.52 -13.17
C GLU A 257 -16.84 0.17 -13.18
N ALA A 258 -16.04 0.79 -12.31
CA ALA A 258 -14.60 0.54 -12.25
C ALA A 258 -14.27 -0.85 -11.68
N LEU A 259 -15.06 -1.35 -10.73
CA LEU A 259 -14.91 -2.73 -10.22
C LEU A 259 -15.30 -3.78 -11.27
N SER A 260 -16.15 -3.43 -12.25
CA SER A 260 -16.62 -4.35 -13.30
C SER A 260 -15.69 -4.38 -14.52
N ASP A 261 -14.88 -3.37 -14.77
CA ASP A 261 -14.07 -3.27 -16.01
C ASP A 261 -12.55 -3.23 -15.77
N PHE A 262 -12.10 -3.52 -14.56
CA PHE A 262 -10.68 -3.58 -14.24
C PHE A 262 -10.00 -4.76 -14.95
N GLU A 263 -9.06 -4.48 -15.83
CA GLU A 263 -8.37 -5.51 -16.64
C GLU A 263 -7.38 -6.38 -15.85
N GLY A 264 -7.20 -6.12 -14.55
CA GLY A 264 -6.24 -6.82 -13.71
C GLY A 264 -4.87 -6.13 -13.68
N VAL A 265 -3.88 -6.84 -13.15
CA VAL A 265 -2.50 -6.39 -13.06
C VAL A 265 -1.63 -7.30 -13.89
N GLU A 266 -0.77 -6.73 -14.74
CA GLU A 266 0.20 -7.48 -15.53
C GLU A 266 1.04 -8.42 -14.63
N HIS A 267 1.24 -9.64 -15.10
CA HIS A 267 2.00 -10.69 -14.42
C HIS A 267 1.36 -11.25 -13.12
N ARG A 268 0.05 -11.00 -12.90
CA ARG A 268 -0.73 -11.60 -11.81
C ARG A 268 -1.98 -12.25 -12.36
N LEU A 269 -1.96 -13.59 -12.48
CA LEU A 269 -3.00 -14.38 -13.12
C LEU A 269 -3.45 -13.83 -14.47
N GLU A 270 -2.52 -13.18 -15.16
CA GLU A 270 -2.75 -12.50 -16.43
C GLU A 270 -3.04 -13.52 -17.52
N LYS A 271 -4.21 -13.44 -18.13
CA LYS A 271 -4.56 -14.27 -19.30
C LYS A 271 -3.77 -13.79 -20.51
N VAL A 272 -2.74 -14.54 -20.90
CA VAL A 272 -1.86 -14.17 -22.04
C VAL A 272 -2.49 -14.56 -23.38
N CYS A 273 -2.89 -15.83 -23.52
CA CYS A 273 -3.50 -16.32 -24.76
C CYS A 273 -4.20 -17.69 -24.54
N ARG A 274 -5.00 -18.10 -25.53
CA ARG A 274 -5.55 -19.46 -25.60
C ARG A 274 -5.11 -20.12 -26.90
N VAL A 275 -4.40 -21.25 -26.79
CA VAL A 275 -3.91 -22.00 -27.95
C VAL A 275 -4.39 -23.44 -27.84
N LYS A 276 -5.09 -23.92 -28.91
CA LYS A 276 -5.61 -25.31 -28.99
C LYS A 276 -6.42 -25.75 -27.74
N GLY A 277 -7.20 -24.81 -27.17
CA GLY A 277 -8.05 -25.08 -25.99
C GLY A 277 -7.34 -25.01 -24.65
N VAL A 278 -6.03 -24.69 -24.62
CA VAL A 278 -5.23 -24.48 -23.39
C VAL A 278 -5.10 -22.99 -23.14
N ASP A 279 -5.47 -22.53 -21.93
CA ASP A 279 -5.27 -21.17 -21.48
C ASP A 279 -3.86 -21.02 -20.90
N TYR A 280 -3.14 -19.99 -21.36
CA TYR A 280 -1.83 -19.62 -20.84
C TYR A 280 -2.01 -18.41 -19.92
N ILE A 281 -1.59 -18.59 -18.68
CA ILE A 281 -1.72 -17.58 -17.62
C ILE A 281 -0.31 -17.22 -17.13
N ASN A 282 -0.03 -15.90 -17.06
CA ASN A 282 1.21 -15.38 -16.51
C ASN A 282 0.97 -14.95 -15.05
N ASP A 283 1.69 -15.58 -14.13
CA ASP A 283 1.67 -15.26 -12.69
C ASP A 283 3.09 -15.13 -12.14
N SER A 284 3.97 -14.52 -12.92
CA SER A 284 5.41 -14.42 -12.60
C SER A 284 5.71 -13.48 -11.41
N LYS A 285 4.75 -12.67 -10.97
CA LYS A 285 4.87 -11.83 -9.76
C LYS A 285 4.44 -12.53 -8.47
N ALA A 286 3.92 -13.75 -8.52
CA ALA A 286 3.61 -14.55 -7.34
C ALA A 286 4.91 -14.87 -6.57
N THR A 287 4.98 -14.50 -5.29
CA THR A 287 6.17 -14.69 -4.43
C THR A 287 5.99 -15.81 -3.40
N ASN A 288 4.76 -16.25 -3.19
CA ASN A 288 4.40 -17.33 -2.27
C ASN A 288 3.15 -18.07 -2.76
N VAL A 289 2.85 -19.23 -2.13
CA VAL A 289 1.73 -20.11 -2.53
C VAL A 289 0.35 -19.45 -2.38
N ASN A 290 0.26 -18.39 -1.58
CA ASN A 290 -0.99 -17.68 -1.29
C ASN A 290 -1.08 -16.32 -1.99
N SER A 291 -0.14 -16.00 -2.89
CA SER A 291 -0.10 -14.71 -3.60
C SER A 291 -0.94 -14.72 -4.87
#